data_853d77b6274e595c53533c4ff2cbade3
#
_entry.id   853d77b6274e595c53533c4ff2cbade3
#
_cell.length_a   1.000
_cell.length_b   1.000
_cell.length_c   1.000
_cell.angle_alpha   90.00
_cell.angle_beta   90.00
_cell.angle_gamma   90.00
#
_symmetry.space_group_name_H-M   'P 1'
#
loop_
_entity.id
_entity.type
_entity.pdbx_description
1 polymer ?
#
loop_
_entity_poly.entity_id
_entity_poly.type
_entity_poly.pdbx_seq_one_letter_code
_entity_poly.pdbx_strand_id
1 'polypeptide(L)'
;LEDALLMADTGVSATQHLLAEVRRKVNDSGVTHPVAMKNILVAVLTDLLKPLEKALVIGQHQPTVIMVAGVNGAGKTTSIGKLTAHLSKEGASVLLAAADTFRAAAREQLGVLTRSVPAKHGAKTWC
;
A
#
# COMPACT_ATOMS: atom_id res chain seq x y z
N LEU A 1 -12.73 12.65 17.78
CA LEU A 1 -11.56 11.95 17.23
C LEU A 1 -11.76 10.43 17.30
N GLU A 2 -12.20 9.92 18.46
CA GLU A 2 -12.46 8.48 18.64
C GLU A 2 -13.44 7.95 17.60
N ASP A 3 -14.61 8.56 17.51
CA ASP A 3 -15.64 8.19 16.53
C ASP A 3 -15.11 8.23 15.10
N ALA A 4 -14.31 9.26 14.76
CA ALA A 4 -13.73 9.38 13.43
C ALA A 4 -12.72 8.27 13.12
N LEU A 5 -11.94 7.82 14.09
CA LEU A 5 -11.01 6.69 13.93
C LEU A 5 -11.77 5.37 13.80
N LEU A 6 -12.82 5.14 14.58
CA LEU A 6 -13.67 3.96 14.49
C LEU A 6 -14.41 3.91 13.15
N MET A 7 -14.96 5.05 12.69
CA MET A 7 -15.60 5.15 11.38
C MET A 7 -14.61 4.95 10.21
N ALA A 8 -13.33 5.22 10.42
CA ALA A 8 -12.25 4.93 9.47
C ALA A 8 -11.75 3.48 9.53
N ASP A 9 -12.46 2.60 10.23
CA ASP A 9 -12.17 1.17 10.35
C ASP A 9 -10.80 0.86 10.99
N THR A 10 -10.33 1.75 11.86
CA THR A 10 -9.03 1.61 12.56
C THR A 10 -9.03 0.45 13.55
N GLY A 11 -10.20 0.01 14.01
CA GLY A 11 -10.38 -0.99 15.06
C GLY A 11 -10.22 -0.42 16.48
N VAL A 12 -10.85 -1.07 17.44
CA VAL A 12 -10.97 -0.56 18.82
C VAL A 12 -9.60 -0.45 19.51
N SER A 13 -8.78 -1.50 19.44
CA SER A 13 -7.48 -1.55 20.11
C SER A 13 -6.52 -0.47 19.60
N ALA A 14 -6.41 -0.32 18.27
CA ALA A 14 -5.56 0.70 17.67
C ALA A 14 -6.09 2.12 17.96
N THR A 15 -7.41 2.32 17.95
CA THR A 15 -8.03 3.60 18.31
C THR A 15 -7.69 3.99 19.73
N GLN A 16 -7.83 3.09 20.69
CA GLN A 16 -7.50 3.36 22.11
C GLN A 16 -6.01 3.70 22.28
N HIS A 17 -5.12 2.96 21.65
CA HIS A 17 -3.69 3.24 21.67
C HIS A 17 -3.37 4.63 21.09
N LEU A 18 -3.90 4.95 19.91
CA LEU A 18 -3.71 6.26 19.27
C LEU A 18 -4.21 7.41 20.13
N LEU A 19 -5.39 7.27 20.75
CA LEU A 19 -5.94 8.29 21.64
C LEU A 19 -5.06 8.52 22.86
N ALA A 20 -4.57 7.45 23.48
CA ALA A 20 -3.68 7.55 24.64
C ALA A 20 -2.38 8.29 24.28
N GLU A 21 -1.75 7.91 23.18
CA GLU A 21 -0.50 8.54 22.73
C GLU A 21 -0.69 10.00 22.28
N VAL A 22 -1.78 10.31 21.59
CA VAL A 22 -2.10 11.69 21.22
C VAL A 22 -2.33 12.55 22.46
N ARG A 23 -3.11 12.06 23.44
CA ARG A 23 -3.35 12.78 24.71
C ARG A 23 -2.04 13.04 25.43
N ARG A 24 -1.16 12.04 25.53
CA ARG A 24 0.15 12.16 26.15
C ARG A 24 0.97 13.26 25.45
N LYS A 25 1.15 13.17 24.13
CA LYS A 25 1.95 14.17 23.37
C LYS A 25 1.36 15.57 23.42
N VAL A 26 0.04 15.72 23.43
CA VAL A 26 -0.64 17.03 23.58
C VAL A 26 -0.37 17.62 24.97
N ASN A 27 -0.49 16.82 26.02
CA ASN A 27 -0.21 17.29 27.38
C ASN A 27 1.26 17.69 27.56
N ASP A 28 2.19 16.89 27.04
CA ASP A 28 3.64 17.15 27.13
C ASP A 28 4.04 18.42 26.35
N SER A 29 3.39 18.71 25.23
CA SER A 29 3.71 19.85 24.35
C SER A 29 2.93 21.12 24.69
N GLY A 30 1.87 21.05 25.49
CA GLY A 30 0.97 22.18 25.79
C GLY A 30 0.23 22.74 24.57
N VAL A 31 0.15 21.96 23.48
CA VAL A 31 -0.45 22.39 22.21
C VAL A 31 -1.97 22.43 22.32
N THR A 32 -2.56 23.58 21.97
CA THR A 32 -4.02 23.79 21.93
C THR A 32 -4.56 24.05 20.51
N HIS A 33 -3.67 24.35 19.55
CA HIS A 33 -4.09 24.71 18.20
C HIS A 33 -4.44 23.48 17.36
N PRO A 34 -5.60 23.45 16.65
CA PRO A 34 -6.08 22.28 15.91
C PRO A 34 -5.10 21.73 14.86
N VAL A 35 -4.39 22.60 14.14
CA VAL A 35 -3.39 22.19 13.14
C VAL A 35 -2.22 21.42 13.78
N ALA A 36 -1.75 21.89 14.93
CA ALA A 36 -0.67 21.24 15.65
C ALA A 36 -1.12 19.89 16.24
N MET A 37 -2.38 19.79 16.70
CA MET A 37 -2.97 18.50 17.13
C MET A 37 -3.05 17.50 15.98
N LYS A 38 -3.39 17.94 14.76
CA LYS A 38 -3.36 17.11 13.56
C LYS A 38 -1.95 16.56 13.28
N ASN A 39 -0.92 17.41 13.40
CA ASN A 39 0.47 16.99 13.21
C ASN A 39 0.91 15.96 14.27
N ILE A 40 0.46 16.10 15.51
CA ILE A 40 0.69 15.10 16.57
C ILE A 40 0.04 13.77 16.18
N LEU A 41 -1.21 13.77 15.71
CA LEU A 41 -1.88 12.55 15.26
C LEU A 41 -1.11 11.87 14.12
N VAL A 42 -0.68 12.64 13.12
CA VAL A 42 0.13 12.12 12.01
C VAL A 42 1.43 11.50 12.51
N ALA A 43 2.12 12.16 13.44
CA ALA A 43 3.34 11.63 14.03
C ALA A 43 3.11 10.32 14.80
N VAL A 44 2.03 10.24 15.61
CA VAL A 44 1.68 9.03 16.36
C VAL A 44 1.33 7.87 15.41
N LEU A 45 0.56 8.13 14.35
CA LEU A 45 0.26 7.14 13.31
C LEU A 45 1.53 6.65 12.61
N THR A 46 2.44 7.56 12.28
CA THR A 46 3.72 7.22 11.66
C THR A 46 4.56 6.35 12.58
N ASP A 47 4.67 6.70 13.85
CA ASP A 47 5.40 5.93 14.86
C ASP A 47 4.82 4.51 15.03
N LEU A 48 3.48 4.38 15.00
CA LEU A 48 2.79 3.09 15.08
C LEU A 48 3.08 2.19 13.86
N LEU A 49 3.15 2.79 12.66
CA LEU A 49 3.34 2.04 11.41
C LEU A 49 4.82 1.76 11.10
N LYS A 50 5.74 2.58 11.60
CA LYS A 50 7.18 2.48 11.33
C LYS A 50 7.79 1.09 11.58
N PRO A 51 7.46 0.36 12.65
CA PRO A 51 7.97 -1.00 12.87
C PRO A 51 7.52 -2.02 11.82
N LEU A 52 6.44 -1.71 11.08
CA LEU A 52 5.89 -2.54 10.01
C LEU A 52 6.52 -2.23 8.64
N GLU A 53 7.27 -1.14 8.55
CA GLU A 53 7.98 -0.76 7.34
C GLU A 53 9.08 -1.78 7.03
N LYS A 54 8.95 -2.45 5.87
CA LYS A 54 9.94 -3.39 5.37
C LYS A 54 10.19 -3.13 3.91
N ALA A 55 11.46 -3.22 3.52
CA ALA A 55 11.82 -3.15 2.10
C ALA A 55 11.18 -4.32 1.32
N LEU A 56 10.74 -4.03 0.11
CA LEU A 56 10.33 -5.07 -0.82
C LEU A 56 11.57 -5.85 -1.27
N VAL A 57 11.65 -7.11 -0.88
CA VAL A 57 12.81 -7.95 -1.19
C VAL A 57 12.59 -8.66 -2.53
N ILE A 58 13.39 -8.28 -3.53
CA ILE A 58 13.39 -8.87 -4.87
C ILE A 58 14.70 -9.62 -5.10
N GLY A 59 14.63 -10.79 -5.73
CA GLY A 59 15.82 -11.54 -6.16
C GLY A 59 16.41 -12.52 -5.15
N GLN A 60 15.89 -12.62 -3.93
CA GLN A 60 16.28 -13.68 -2.98
C GLN A 60 15.86 -15.08 -3.48
N HIS A 61 14.77 -15.15 -4.21
CA HIS A 61 14.28 -16.36 -4.85
C HIS A 61 14.09 -16.13 -6.35
N GLN A 62 14.33 -17.16 -7.18
CA GLN A 62 14.16 -17.08 -8.62
C GLN A 62 13.17 -18.15 -9.09
N PRO A 63 11.96 -17.76 -9.49
CA PRO A 63 11.45 -16.38 -9.51
C PRO A 63 11.04 -15.86 -8.13
N THR A 64 11.10 -14.54 -7.92
CA THR A 64 10.40 -13.88 -6.81
C THR A 64 8.92 -13.81 -7.17
N VAL A 65 8.05 -14.39 -6.36
CA VAL A 65 6.59 -14.37 -6.56
C VAL A 65 5.95 -13.38 -5.61
N ILE A 66 5.20 -12.41 -6.17
CA ILE A 66 4.47 -11.40 -5.41
C ILE A 66 2.98 -11.60 -5.67
N MET A 67 2.22 -11.90 -4.61
CA MET A 67 0.77 -12.00 -4.66
C MET A 67 0.15 -10.69 -4.19
N VAL A 68 -0.73 -10.09 -5.03
CA VAL A 68 -1.49 -8.88 -4.68
C VAL A 68 -2.94 -9.27 -4.42
N ALA A 69 -3.34 -9.20 -3.16
CA ALA A 69 -4.69 -9.52 -2.72
C ALA A 69 -5.44 -8.26 -2.23
N GLY A 70 -6.76 -8.30 -2.27
CA GLY A 70 -7.63 -7.22 -1.79
C GLY A 70 -9.06 -7.34 -2.33
N VAL A 71 -9.99 -6.58 -1.73
CA VAL A 71 -11.40 -6.53 -2.16
C VAL A 71 -11.56 -5.89 -3.54
N ASN A 72 -12.73 -6.04 -4.15
CA ASN A 72 -13.04 -5.38 -5.43
C ASN A 72 -12.97 -3.85 -5.26
N GLY A 73 -12.39 -3.17 -6.25
CA GLY A 73 -12.22 -1.72 -6.20
C GLY A 73 -11.03 -1.22 -5.36
N ALA A 74 -10.31 -2.06 -4.63
CA ALA A 74 -9.16 -1.67 -3.80
C ALA A 74 -7.93 -1.17 -4.57
N GLY A 75 -7.98 -1.11 -5.90
CA GLY A 75 -6.86 -0.60 -6.71
C GLY A 75 -5.75 -1.61 -6.99
N LYS A 76 -6.00 -2.93 -6.82
CA LYS A 76 -5.02 -4.00 -7.06
C LYS A 76 -4.33 -3.87 -8.43
N THR A 77 -5.13 -3.80 -9.50
CA THR A 77 -4.64 -3.72 -10.87
C THR A 77 -3.77 -2.48 -11.10
N THR A 78 -4.19 -1.33 -10.56
CA THR A 78 -3.42 -0.09 -10.62
C THR A 78 -2.09 -0.20 -9.88
N SER A 79 -2.09 -0.81 -8.70
CA SER A 79 -0.87 -1.04 -7.89
C SER A 79 0.09 -1.99 -8.59
N ILE A 80 -0.42 -3.08 -9.19
CA ILE A 80 0.37 -4.01 -10.01
C ILE A 80 1.02 -3.28 -11.18
N GLY A 81 0.27 -2.44 -11.91
CA GLY A 81 0.83 -1.67 -13.02
C GLY A 81 1.97 -0.73 -12.59
N LYS A 82 1.79 0.00 -11.49
CA LYS A 82 2.82 0.90 -10.94
C LYS A 82 4.06 0.12 -10.48
N LEU A 83 3.87 -0.99 -9.76
CA LEU A 83 4.96 -1.84 -9.30
C LEU A 83 5.73 -2.46 -10.48
N THR A 84 5.01 -2.95 -11.49
CA THR A 84 5.62 -3.48 -12.71
C THR A 84 6.47 -2.44 -13.42
N ALA A 85 5.95 -1.21 -13.57
CA ALA A 85 6.69 -0.11 -14.18
C ALA A 85 7.95 0.25 -13.39
N HIS A 86 7.87 0.26 -12.05
CA HIS A 86 9.00 0.52 -11.16
C HIS A 86 10.08 -0.56 -11.32
N LEU A 87 9.73 -1.83 -11.16
CA LEU A 87 10.66 -2.96 -11.27
C LEU A 87 11.31 -3.07 -12.65
N SER A 88 10.53 -2.80 -13.72
CA SER A 88 11.07 -2.79 -15.09
C SER A 88 12.08 -1.66 -15.32
N LYS A 89 11.88 -0.50 -14.69
CA LYS A 89 12.87 0.61 -14.73
C LYS A 89 14.17 0.24 -14.03
N GLU A 90 14.10 -0.58 -12.98
CA GLU A 90 15.26 -1.11 -12.26
C GLU A 90 15.92 -2.30 -12.98
N GLY A 91 15.42 -2.69 -14.16
CA GLY A 91 15.99 -3.75 -14.99
C GLY A 91 15.46 -5.14 -14.69
N ALA A 92 14.46 -5.30 -13.83
CA ALA A 92 13.86 -6.59 -13.55
C ALA A 92 12.99 -7.08 -14.71
N SER A 93 13.08 -8.38 -15.04
CA SER A 93 12.11 -9.05 -15.93
C SER A 93 10.87 -9.41 -15.14
N VAL A 94 9.70 -8.88 -15.53
CA VAL A 94 8.44 -9.05 -14.80
C VAL A 94 7.47 -9.90 -15.62
N LEU A 95 6.89 -10.92 -14.99
CA LEU A 95 5.80 -11.72 -15.53
C LEU A 95 4.54 -11.43 -14.73
N LEU A 96 3.47 -11.00 -15.40
CA LEU A 96 2.15 -10.79 -14.79
C LEU A 96 1.26 -12.01 -15.02
N ALA A 97 0.76 -12.61 -13.94
CA ALA A 97 -0.22 -13.68 -13.99
C ALA A 97 -1.61 -13.13 -13.63
N ALA A 98 -2.57 -13.23 -14.56
CA ALA A 98 -3.95 -12.82 -14.34
C ALA A 98 -4.71 -13.91 -13.58
N ALA A 99 -4.66 -13.88 -12.24
CA ALA A 99 -5.36 -14.84 -11.37
C ALA A 99 -6.77 -14.38 -10.98
N ASP A 100 -7.26 -13.26 -11.49
CA ASP A 100 -8.63 -12.77 -11.26
C ASP A 100 -9.59 -13.49 -12.23
N THR A 101 -10.05 -14.66 -11.84
CA THR A 101 -10.92 -15.52 -12.65
C THR A 101 -12.39 -15.05 -12.68
N PHE A 102 -12.77 -14.13 -11.77
CA PHE A 102 -14.15 -13.62 -11.68
C PHE A 102 -14.43 -12.45 -12.62
N ARG A 103 -13.39 -11.84 -13.25
CA ARG A 103 -13.55 -10.64 -14.09
C ARG A 103 -12.98 -10.90 -15.48
N ALA A 104 -13.90 -11.05 -16.47
CA ALA A 104 -13.51 -11.23 -17.87
C ALA A 104 -12.58 -10.12 -18.40
N ALA A 105 -12.79 -8.86 -17.96
CA ALA A 105 -11.97 -7.72 -18.34
C ALA A 105 -10.61 -7.62 -17.61
N ALA A 106 -10.35 -8.43 -16.58
CA ALA A 106 -9.10 -8.33 -15.82
C ALA A 106 -7.87 -8.68 -16.67
N ARG A 107 -7.99 -9.64 -17.58
CA ARG A 107 -6.95 -10.02 -18.53
C ARG A 107 -6.61 -8.90 -19.50
N GLU A 108 -7.63 -8.26 -20.07
CA GLU A 108 -7.46 -7.16 -21.01
C GLU A 108 -6.81 -5.95 -20.35
N GLN A 109 -7.23 -5.60 -19.12
CA GLN A 109 -6.62 -4.53 -18.33
C GLN A 109 -5.15 -4.79 -18.04
N LEU A 110 -4.77 -6.01 -17.66
CA LEU A 110 -3.38 -6.38 -17.44
C LEU A 110 -2.57 -6.35 -18.75
N GLY A 111 -3.16 -6.77 -19.88
CA GLY A 111 -2.56 -6.69 -21.20
C GLY A 111 -2.30 -5.25 -21.65
N VAL A 112 -3.17 -4.30 -21.31
CA VAL A 112 -2.96 -2.86 -21.57
C VAL A 112 -1.82 -2.32 -20.70
N LEU A 113 -1.78 -2.69 -19.41
CA LEU A 113 -0.72 -2.27 -18.50
C LEU A 113 0.66 -2.77 -18.93
N THR A 114 0.77 -4.02 -19.40
CA THR A 114 2.06 -4.55 -19.90
C THR A 114 2.55 -3.82 -21.14
N ARG A 115 1.66 -3.38 -22.02
CA ARG A 115 2.01 -2.61 -23.22
C ARG A 115 2.43 -1.17 -22.90
N SER A 116 1.97 -0.60 -21.82
CA SER A 116 2.34 0.75 -21.36
C SER A 116 3.67 0.82 -20.62
N VAL A 117 4.28 -0.32 -20.28
CA VAL A 117 5.61 -0.39 -19.62
C VAL A 117 6.70 -0.37 -20.68
N PRO A 118 7.70 0.56 -20.61
CA PRO A 118 8.78 0.64 -21.60
C PRO A 118 9.59 -0.65 -21.67
N ALA A 119 9.70 -1.20 -22.85
CA ALA A 119 10.17 -2.56 -23.14
C ALA A 119 11.71 -2.74 -23.15
N LYS A 120 12.47 -2.14 -22.24
CA LYS A 120 13.89 -2.52 -22.18
C LYS A 120 14.13 -3.97 -21.69
N HIS A 121 13.18 -4.52 -20.93
CA HIS A 121 13.23 -5.92 -20.44
C HIS A 121 11.86 -6.64 -20.46
N GLY A 122 10.87 -6.08 -21.13
CA GLY A 122 9.59 -6.71 -21.49
C GLY A 122 8.80 -7.34 -20.34
N ALA A 123 7.78 -6.62 -19.84
CA ALA A 123 6.76 -7.28 -19.03
C ALA A 123 5.97 -8.26 -19.92
N LYS A 124 5.89 -9.52 -19.51
CA LYS A 124 5.08 -10.55 -20.19
C LYS A 124 3.82 -10.81 -19.40
N THR A 125 2.72 -11.08 -20.07
CA THR A 125 1.45 -11.48 -19.45
C THR A 125 1.21 -12.95 -19.70
N TRP A 126 0.90 -13.70 -18.64
CA TRP A 126 0.38 -15.05 -18.71
C TRP A 126 -1.14 -15.01 -18.46
N CYS A 127 -1.92 -15.62 -19.34
CA CYS A 127 -3.38 -15.77 -19.23
C CYS A 127 -3.73 -17.25 -19.18
#